data_5b0a0c7d174ffb767fd433de8c31f4fe
#
_entry.id   5b0a0c7d174ffb767fd433de8c31f4fe
#
_cell.length_a   1.000
_cell.length_b   1.000
_cell.length_c   1.000
_cell.angle_alpha   90.00
_cell.angle_beta   90.00
_cell.angle_gamma   90.00
#
_symmetry.space_group_name_H-M   'P 1'
#
loop_
_entity.id
_entity.type
_entity.pdbx_description
1 polymer ?
#
loop_
_entity_poly.entity_id
_entity_poly.type
_entity_poly.pdbx_seq_one_letter_code
_entity_poly.pdbx_strand_id
1 'polypeptide(L)'
;MEEKEVREILAENLKKLRKRKGLSQLKLANEIQMAFTFINDIENCKKWISPETLARFATFFGVPVSAFFSTETEKSGNKIPDMFVNTICDEIVKTIKDVEERFVEID
;
A
#
# COMPACT_ATOMS: atom_id res chain seq x y z
N MET A 1 -11.96 -19.56 0.81
CA MET A 1 -10.72 -18.98 0.28
C MET A 1 -9.55 -19.80 0.78
N GLU A 2 -8.68 -20.14 -0.14
CA GLU A 2 -7.56 -20.96 0.23
C GLU A 2 -6.37 -20.14 0.66
N GLU A 3 -5.47 -20.80 1.35
CA GLU A 3 -4.27 -20.14 1.84
C GLU A 3 -3.52 -19.46 0.70
N LYS A 4 -3.48 -20.12 -0.43
CA LYS A 4 -2.77 -19.57 -1.57
C LYS A 4 -3.36 -18.25 -1.99
N GLU A 5 -4.67 -18.15 -1.97
CA GLU A 5 -5.32 -16.91 -2.36
C GLU A 5 -5.00 -15.80 -1.37
N VAL A 6 -4.94 -16.14 -0.11
CA VAL A 6 -4.62 -15.13 0.89
C VAL A 6 -3.23 -14.58 0.67
N ARG A 7 -2.30 -15.47 0.36
CA ARG A 7 -0.95 -15.03 0.11
C ARG A 7 -0.85 -14.18 -1.13
N GLU A 8 -1.64 -14.51 -2.13
CA GLU A 8 -1.63 -13.72 -3.35
C GLU A 8 -2.18 -12.33 -3.11
N ILE A 9 -3.20 -12.24 -2.29
CA ILE A 9 -3.76 -10.95 -1.99
C ILE A 9 -2.75 -10.08 -1.26
N LEU A 10 -2.09 -10.65 -0.29
CA LEU A 10 -1.08 -9.91 0.45
C LEU A 10 0.05 -9.48 -0.47
N ALA A 11 0.54 -10.40 -1.28
CA ALA A 11 1.65 -10.12 -2.18
C ALA A 11 1.29 -9.00 -3.14
N GLU A 12 0.10 -9.07 -3.67
CA GLU A 12 -0.32 -8.07 -4.63
C GLU A 12 -0.40 -6.70 -3.99
N ASN A 13 -0.96 -6.64 -2.80
CA ASN A 13 -1.11 -5.36 -2.15
C ASN A 13 0.22 -4.79 -1.69
N LEU A 14 1.09 -5.63 -1.21
CA LEU A 14 2.40 -5.15 -0.83
C LEU A 14 3.11 -4.57 -2.06
N LYS A 15 3.01 -5.27 -3.17
CA LYS A 15 3.64 -4.81 -4.39
C LYS A 15 3.06 -3.47 -4.82
N LYS A 16 1.75 -3.33 -4.72
CA LYS A 16 1.11 -2.09 -5.10
C LYS A 16 1.54 -0.93 -4.21
N LEU A 17 1.58 -1.17 -2.92
CA LEU A 17 1.99 -0.12 -2.01
C LEU A 17 3.45 0.27 -2.24
N ARG A 18 4.27 -0.74 -2.49
CA ARG A 18 5.67 -0.48 -2.74
C ARG A 18 5.85 0.38 -3.98
N LYS A 19 5.18 0.00 -5.05
CA LYS A 19 5.32 0.73 -6.29
C LYS A 19 4.73 2.13 -6.19
N ARG A 20 3.70 2.25 -5.40
CA ARG A 20 3.09 3.55 -5.22
C ARG A 20 4.06 4.51 -4.55
N LYS A 21 4.94 3.99 -3.71
CA LYS A 21 5.96 4.81 -3.10
C LYS A 21 7.19 4.94 -3.98
N GLY A 22 7.18 4.30 -5.13
CA GLY A 22 8.30 4.40 -6.04
C GLY A 22 9.51 3.62 -5.60
N LEU A 23 9.29 2.54 -4.85
CA LEU A 23 10.42 1.80 -4.30
C LEU A 23 10.61 0.49 -5.04
N SER A 24 11.87 0.12 -5.24
CA SER A 24 12.19 -1.22 -5.70
C SER A 24 12.13 -2.14 -4.48
N GLN A 25 12.18 -3.43 -4.73
CA GLN A 25 12.20 -4.37 -3.62
C GLN A 25 13.41 -4.14 -2.73
N LEU A 26 14.55 -3.91 -3.34
CA LEU A 26 15.77 -3.69 -2.58
C LEU A 26 15.65 -2.42 -1.76
N LYS A 27 15.13 -1.38 -2.36
CA LYS A 27 15.00 -0.14 -1.65
C LYS A 27 14.05 -0.28 -0.47
N LEU A 28 12.94 -0.97 -0.69
CA LEU A 28 12.01 -1.19 0.41
C LEU A 28 12.70 -1.97 1.52
N ALA A 29 13.41 -3.02 1.15
CA ALA A 29 14.09 -3.83 2.15
C ALA A 29 15.04 -2.99 2.97
N ASN A 30 15.78 -2.14 2.30
CA ASN A 30 16.73 -1.29 3.00
C ASN A 30 16.04 -0.32 3.93
N GLU A 31 14.97 0.28 3.46
CA GLU A 31 14.31 1.30 4.26
C GLU A 31 13.56 0.72 5.44
N ILE A 32 13.02 -0.48 5.28
CA ILE A 32 12.28 -1.08 6.37
C ILE A 32 13.19 -2.01 7.18
N GLN A 33 14.44 -2.12 6.76
CA GLN A 33 15.46 -2.91 7.46
C GLN A 33 15.08 -4.37 7.54
N MET A 34 14.78 -4.93 6.41
CA MET A 34 14.50 -6.35 6.28
C MET A 34 15.32 -6.89 5.13
N ALA A 35 15.48 -8.20 5.10
CA ALA A 35 16.26 -8.81 4.06
C ALA A 35 15.53 -8.69 2.73
N PHE A 36 16.30 -8.46 1.68
CA PHE A 36 15.72 -8.38 0.34
C PHE A 36 15.00 -9.68 -0.01
N THR A 37 15.61 -10.81 0.32
CA THR A 37 14.99 -12.08 -0.02
C THR A 37 13.65 -12.25 0.68
N PHE A 38 13.52 -11.69 1.87
CA PHE A 38 12.26 -11.77 2.58
C PHE A 38 11.16 -11.02 1.81
N ILE A 39 11.48 -9.80 1.38
CA ILE A 39 10.51 -9.01 0.61
C ILE A 39 10.17 -9.75 -0.68
N ASN A 40 11.19 -10.26 -1.34
CA ASN A 40 11.00 -10.96 -2.60
C ASN A 40 10.13 -12.19 -2.40
N ASP A 41 10.37 -12.93 -1.33
CA ASP A 41 9.59 -14.14 -1.07
C ASP A 41 8.14 -13.82 -0.77
N ILE A 42 7.89 -12.75 -0.05
CA ILE A 42 6.52 -12.37 0.22
C ILE A 42 5.81 -12.00 -1.08
N GLU A 43 6.46 -11.22 -1.91
CA GLU A 43 5.83 -10.78 -3.15
C GLU A 43 5.66 -11.91 -4.14
N ASN A 44 6.40 -12.99 -3.97
CA ASN A 44 6.25 -14.14 -4.83
C ASN A 44 5.42 -15.23 -4.18
N CYS A 45 4.74 -14.90 -3.10
CA CYS A 45 3.83 -15.81 -2.42
C CYS A 45 4.53 -17.00 -1.81
N LYS A 46 5.81 -16.86 -1.52
CA LYS A 46 6.56 -17.95 -0.94
C LYS A 46 6.62 -17.91 0.56
N LYS A 47 6.30 -16.78 1.15
CA LYS A 47 6.33 -16.65 2.59
C LYS A 47 5.15 -15.88 3.10
N TRP A 48 4.78 -16.19 4.30
CA TRP A 48 3.77 -15.44 5.01
C TRP A 48 4.49 -14.56 6.02
N ILE A 49 3.79 -13.61 6.58
CA ILE A 49 4.42 -12.70 7.51
C ILE A 49 3.73 -12.78 8.85
N SER A 50 4.47 -12.41 9.88
CA SER A 50 3.91 -12.38 11.21
C SER A 50 3.10 -11.11 11.40
N PRO A 51 2.23 -11.09 12.38
CA PRO A 51 1.49 -9.87 12.67
C PRO A 51 2.41 -8.70 12.96
N GLU A 52 3.54 -8.98 13.58
CA GLU A 52 4.48 -7.93 13.88
C GLU A 52 5.05 -7.31 12.62
N THR A 53 5.42 -8.16 11.67
CA THR A 53 5.94 -7.68 10.41
C THR A 53 4.86 -6.92 9.65
N LEU A 54 3.65 -7.42 9.69
CA LEU A 54 2.55 -6.76 9.01
C LEU A 54 2.35 -5.36 9.59
N ALA A 55 2.44 -5.24 10.91
CA ALA A 55 2.29 -3.95 11.55
C ALA A 55 3.40 -3.01 11.10
N ARG A 56 4.60 -3.51 10.93
CA ARG A 56 5.70 -2.67 10.48
C ARG A 56 5.46 -2.17 9.07
N PHE A 57 4.98 -3.04 8.20
CA PHE A 57 4.66 -2.61 6.84
C PHE A 57 3.57 -1.56 6.87
N ALA A 58 2.54 -1.79 7.65
CA ALA A 58 1.43 -0.84 7.71
C ALA A 58 1.91 0.52 8.18
N THR A 59 2.75 0.53 9.19
CA THR A 59 3.29 1.78 9.69
C THR A 59 4.18 2.45 8.66
N PHE A 60 5.02 1.65 8.00
CA PHE A 60 5.91 2.21 7.01
C PHE A 60 5.14 2.85 5.86
N PHE A 61 4.11 2.20 5.41
CA PHE A 61 3.33 2.73 4.30
C PHE A 61 2.25 3.72 4.73
N GLY A 62 2.04 3.83 6.03
CA GLY A 62 1.04 4.77 6.52
C GLY A 62 -0.37 4.37 6.17
N VAL A 63 -0.65 3.08 6.18
CA VAL A 63 -1.97 2.57 5.85
C VAL A 63 -2.45 1.64 6.93
N PRO A 64 -3.75 1.41 7.01
CA PRO A 64 -4.25 0.44 7.97
C PRO A 64 -3.91 -0.97 7.50
N VAL A 65 -3.88 -1.89 8.42
CA VAL A 65 -3.56 -3.27 8.08
C VAL A 65 -4.52 -3.80 7.02
N SER A 66 -5.75 -3.35 7.05
CA SER A 66 -6.74 -3.84 6.10
C SER A 66 -6.33 -3.52 4.66
N ALA A 67 -5.48 -2.54 4.46
CA ALA A 67 -5.06 -2.20 3.11
C ALA A 67 -4.32 -3.34 2.45
N PHE A 68 -3.75 -4.24 3.25
CA PHE A 68 -3.01 -5.36 2.69
C PHE A 68 -3.93 -6.50 2.25
N PHE A 69 -5.21 -6.38 2.52
CA PHE A 69 -6.13 -7.45 2.19
C PHE A 69 -7.28 -6.99 1.33
N SER A 70 -7.14 -5.83 0.73
CA SER A 70 -8.15 -5.34 -0.20
C SER A 70 -8.07 -6.13 -1.48
N THR A 71 -9.21 -6.39 -2.08
CA THR A 71 -9.22 -7.14 -3.32
C THR A 71 -9.70 -6.24 -4.45
N GLU A 72 -9.42 -6.71 -5.64
CA GLU A 72 -9.85 -5.98 -6.80
C GLU A 72 -11.35 -5.83 -6.85
N THR A 73 -12.02 -6.88 -6.42
CA THR A 73 -13.46 -6.85 -6.44
C THR A 73 -13.99 -5.76 -5.56
N GLU A 74 -13.42 -5.61 -4.40
CA GLU A 74 -13.85 -4.55 -3.52
C GLU A 74 -13.59 -3.22 -4.15
N LYS A 75 -12.45 -3.08 -4.74
CA LYS A 75 -12.14 -1.84 -5.38
C LYS A 75 -13.11 -1.57 -6.50
N SER A 76 -13.41 -2.59 -7.25
CA SER A 76 -14.35 -2.43 -8.32
C SER A 76 -15.70 -2.03 -7.80
N GLY A 77 -16.07 -2.60 -6.70
CA GLY A 77 -17.37 -2.35 -6.14
C GLY A 77 -17.63 -0.90 -5.88
N ASN A 78 -16.67 -0.24 -5.32
CA ASN A 78 -16.84 1.18 -5.07
C ASN A 78 -15.90 1.95 -5.90
N LYS A 79 -15.47 1.37 -6.94
CA LYS A 79 -14.41 1.94 -7.69
C LYS A 79 -14.71 3.27 -8.22
N ILE A 80 -15.89 3.46 -8.63
CA ILE A 80 -16.16 4.70 -9.21
C ILE A 80 -15.85 5.80 -8.28
N PRO A 81 -16.50 5.86 -7.18
CA PRO A 81 -16.18 6.90 -6.26
C PRO A 81 -14.82 6.65 -5.68
N ASP A 82 -14.51 5.40 -5.47
CA ASP A 82 -13.31 5.12 -4.78
C ASP A 82 -12.10 5.31 -5.62
N MET A 83 -12.03 4.61 -6.69
CA MET A 83 -10.92 4.74 -7.53
C MET A 83 -10.82 6.13 -8.01
N PHE A 84 -11.92 6.62 -8.39
CA PHE A 84 -12.01 7.94 -8.87
C PHE A 84 -11.76 8.89 -7.75
N VAL A 85 -12.43 8.70 -6.67
CA VAL A 85 -12.30 9.58 -5.55
C VAL A 85 -10.97 9.44 -4.89
N ASN A 86 -10.48 8.26 -4.73
CA ASN A 86 -9.18 8.12 -4.13
C ASN A 86 -8.12 8.75 -4.93
N THR A 87 -8.14 8.50 -6.19
CA THR A 87 -7.19 9.10 -7.04
C THR A 87 -7.37 10.57 -7.02
N ILE A 88 -8.57 10.98 -7.15
CA ILE A 88 -8.86 12.37 -7.15
C ILE A 88 -8.63 12.94 -5.80
N CYS A 89 -9.01 12.25 -4.78
CA CYS A 89 -8.78 12.73 -3.46
C CYS A 89 -7.32 12.86 -3.15
N ASP A 90 -6.56 11.90 -3.56
CA ASP A 90 -5.14 12.02 -3.35
C ASP A 90 -4.63 13.24 -4.02
N GLU A 91 -5.05 13.43 -5.22
CA GLU A 91 -4.60 14.56 -5.94
C GLU A 91 -5.18 15.82 -5.40
N ILE A 92 -6.40 15.76 -5.00
CA ILE A 92 -7.02 16.91 -4.42
C ILE A 92 -6.38 17.22 -3.11
N VAL A 93 -6.10 16.25 -2.33
CA VAL A 93 -5.45 16.48 -1.07
C VAL A 93 -4.12 17.11 -1.30
N LYS A 94 -3.39 16.62 -2.26
CA LYS A 94 -2.14 17.24 -2.56
C LYS A 94 -2.34 18.64 -3.02
N THR A 95 -3.30 18.82 -3.88
CA THR A 95 -3.58 20.13 -4.38
C THR A 95 -4.01 21.04 -3.28
N ILE A 96 -4.84 20.52 -2.43
CA ILE A 96 -5.31 21.32 -1.35
C ILE A 96 -4.19 21.69 -0.43
N LYS A 97 -3.32 20.77 -0.19
CA LYS A 97 -2.19 21.09 0.63
C LYS A 97 -1.37 22.16 -0.02
N ASP A 98 -1.16 22.02 -1.29
CA ASP A 98 -0.44 23.04 -1.99
C ASP A 98 -1.16 24.35 -1.86
N VAL A 99 -2.42 24.30 -2.01
CA VAL A 99 -3.20 25.49 -1.93
C VAL A 99 -3.18 26.04 -0.54
N GLU A 100 -3.29 25.16 0.42
CA GLU A 100 -3.27 25.61 1.77
C GLU A 100 -1.98 26.23 2.11
N GLU A 101 -0.95 25.67 1.57
CA GLU A 101 0.31 26.26 1.80
C GLU A 101 0.35 27.58 1.19
N ARG A 102 -0.45 27.73 0.21
CA ARG A 102 -0.53 28.97 -0.42
C ARG A 102 -1.53 29.82 0.22
N PHE A 103 -2.45 29.26 0.75
CA PHE A 103 -3.39 30.06 1.40
C PHE A 103 -3.78 29.44 2.64
N VAL A 104 -3.24 29.27 2.75
CA VAL A 104 -3.24 28.84 3.38
C VAL A 104 -3.58 28.97 3.87
N GLU A 105 -3.85 29.09 3.07
CA GLU A 105 -4.04 28.94 2.72
C GLU A 105 -4.65 28.81 2.65
N ILE A 106 -5.28 28.75 2.70
CA ILE A 106 -5.77 28.27 2.28
C ILE A 106 -5.90 27.73 2.68
N ASP A 107 -5.86 27.81 3.22
CA ASP A 107 -5.61 27.10 3.17
C ASP A 107 -5.48 26.88 3.50
#